data_398c727b79335967c769e0f6053f2361
#
_entry.id   398c727b79335967c769e0f6053f2361
#
_cell.length_a   1.000
_cell.length_b   1.000
_cell.length_c   1.000
_cell.angle_alpha   90.00
_cell.angle_beta   90.00
_cell.angle_gamma   90.00
#
_symmetry.space_group_name_H-M   'P 1'
#
loop_
_entity.id
_entity.type
_entity.pdbx_description
1 polymer ?
#
loop_
_entity_poly.entity_id
_entity_poly.type
_entity_poly.pdbx_seq_one_letter_code
_entity_poly.pdbx_strand_id
1 'polypeptide(L)'
;MTPLRLSLHKMHRDEDGSIPIEAIFAYLILTVWIFLAFQFYDAFRKKGEVSRAAYAVADILSRERSAIGPSYLAGMKKVYDFAARKSFDGQTMMRVTLIECHTTAQDTDNCDGVTKKATLIGSYPVPATGGLKAQTQASLDNEADRIPIMGAGDTAVIVETLYRYRPPFNIGNLTLLLPGGNGSSDAVKVGMAQTKDGIPIGNFVVTRRRGTPIQWDPSS
;
A
#
# COMPACT_ATOMS: atom_id res chain seq x y z
N MET A 1 -44.07 62.54 1.97
CA MET A 1 -42.66 62.04 2.01
C MET A 1 -42.61 60.67 2.73
N THR A 2 -43.25 59.63 2.18
CA THR A 2 -43.27 58.29 2.86
C THR A 2 -43.35 57.07 1.96
N PRO A 3 -42.89 57.05 0.68
CA PRO A 3 -42.85 55.80 -0.07
C PRO A 3 -41.47 55.08 -0.03
N LEU A 4 -40.39 55.79 0.35
CA LEU A 4 -39.03 55.23 0.23
C LEU A 4 -38.68 54.19 1.33
N ARG A 5 -39.22 54.38 2.54
CA ARG A 5 -38.96 53.45 3.68
C ARG A 5 -39.67 52.10 3.56
N LEU A 6 -40.82 52.05 2.91
CA LEU A 6 -41.57 50.80 2.69
C LEU A 6 -40.92 49.92 1.63
N SER A 7 -40.26 50.50 0.64
CA SER A 7 -39.55 49.75 -0.44
C SER A 7 -38.30 49.07 0.09
N LEU A 8 -37.55 49.72 0.98
CA LEU A 8 -36.33 49.13 1.58
C LEU A 8 -36.65 47.97 2.54
N HIS A 9 -37.77 48.04 3.26
CA HIS A 9 -38.18 46.96 4.19
C HIS A 9 -38.71 45.72 3.45
N LYS A 10 -39.26 45.91 2.25
CA LYS A 10 -39.70 44.83 1.38
C LYS A 10 -38.52 44.13 0.69
N MET A 11 -37.48 44.89 0.36
CA MET A 11 -36.24 44.37 -0.27
C MET A 11 -35.40 43.49 0.69
N HIS A 12 -35.50 43.74 2.01
CA HIS A 12 -34.87 42.91 3.05
C HIS A 12 -35.62 41.61 3.39
N ARG A 13 -36.82 41.44 2.86
CA ARG A 13 -37.69 40.28 3.13
C ARG A 13 -37.82 39.32 1.98
N ASP A 14 -37.32 39.67 0.78
CA ASP A 14 -37.27 38.80 -0.38
C ASP A 14 -35.96 38.01 -0.36
N GLU A 15 -35.91 36.96 0.45
CA GLU A 15 -34.80 35.96 0.46
C GLU A 15 -34.92 34.95 -0.68
N ASP A 16 -35.93 35.10 -1.52
CA ASP A 16 -36.22 34.16 -2.64
C ASP A 16 -35.09 34.10 -3.68
N GLY A 17 -34.18 35.06 -3.75
CA GLY A 17 -33.02 35.08 -4.61
C GLY A 17 -31.79 34.36 -4.04
N SER A 18 -31.74 34.08 -2.73
CA SER A 18 -30.59 33.42 -2.07
C SER A 18 -30.62 31.92 -2.20
N ILE A 19 -31.80 31.28 -2.22
CA ILE A 19 -32.01 29.83 -2.26
C ILE A 19 -31.34 29.17 -3.45
N PRO A 20 -31.52 29.66 -4.71
CA PRO A 20 -30.88 29.01 -5.87
C PRO A 20 -29.35 29.12 -5.84
N ILE A 21 -28.78 30.20 -5.34
CA ILE A 21 -27.33 30.39 -5.23
C ILE A 21 -26.74 29.39 -4.21
N GLU A 22 -27.36 29.27 -3.05
CA GLU A 22 -26.95 28.30 -2.01
C GLU A 22 -27.05 26.87 -2.52
N ALA A 23 -28.13 26.53 -3.25
CA ALA A 23 -28.30 25.22 -3.86
C ALA A 23 -27.20 24.88 -4.88
N ILE A 24 -26.74 25.84 -5.69
CA ILE A 24 -25.64 25.64 -6.64
C ILE A 24 -24.33 25.34 -5.90
N PHE A 25 -24.00 26.10 -4.86
CA PHE A 25 -22.80 25.84 -4.07
C PHE A 25 -22.86 24.51 -3.33
N ALA A 26 -23.99 24.19 -2.72
CA ALA A 26 -24.20 22.92 -2.04
C ALA A 26 -24.04 21.72 -3.02
N TYR A 27 -24.59 21.84 -4.23
CA TYR A 27 -24.45 20.82 -5.25
C TYR A 27 -23.02 20.63 -5.74
N LEU A 28 -22.26 21.70 -5.92
CA LEU A 28 -20.84 21.64 -6.29
C LEU A 28 -20.00 20.97 -5.20
N ILE A 29 -20.19 21.34 -3.94
CA ILE A 29 -19.49 20.75 -2.80
C ILE A 29 -19.84 19.25 -2.70
N LEU A 30 -21.12 18.90 -2.81
CA LEU A 30 -21.59 17.53 -2.75
C LEU A 30 -20.94 16.68 -3.89
N THR A 31 -20.92 17.23 -5.09
CA THR A 31 -20.32 16.55 -6.25
C THR A 31 -18.83 16.28 -6.03
N VAL A 32 -18.06 17.27 -5.59
CA VAL A 32 -16.64 17.10 -5.26
C VAL A 32 -16.46 16.06 -4.17
N TRP A 33 -17.29 16.09 -3.13
CA TRP A 33 -17.23 15.14 -2.04
C TRP A 33 -17.49 13.70 -2.50
N ILE A 34 -18.46 13.48 -3.40
CA ILE A 34 -18.75 12.16 -3.99
C ILE A 34 -17.53 11.65 -4.77
N PHE A 35 -16.88 12.48 -5.60
CA PHE A 35 -15.68 12.07 -6.33
C PHE A 35 -14.52 11.70 -5.40
N LEU A 36 -14.31 12.46 -4.32
CA LEU A 36 -13.32 12.15 -3.31
C LEU A 36 -13.63 10.82 -2.62
N ALA A 37 -14.86 10.62 -2.18
CA ALA A 37 -15.30 9.39 -1.55
C ALA A 37 -15.09 8.18 -2.45
N PHE A 38 -15.41 8.31 -3.75
CA PHE A 38 -15.18 7.25 -4.73
C PHE A 38 -13.69 6.92 -4.90
N GLN A 39 -12.80 7.91 -4.94
CA GLN A 39 -11.35 7.66 -5.01
C GLN A 39 -10.83 6.91 -3.79
N PHE A 40 -11.25 7.31 -2.59
CA PHE A 40 -10.86 6.61 -1.37
C PHE A 40 -11.38 5.17 -1.37
N TYR A 41 -12.64 4.97 -1.74
CA TYR A 41 -13.22 3.64 -1.85
C TYR A 41 -12.42 2.74 -2.80
N ASP A 42 -12.10 3.24 -4.01
CA ASP A 42 -11.30 2.48 -4.97
C ASP A 42 -9.91 2.15 -4.45
N ALA A 43 -9.22 3.10 -3.79
CA ALA A 43 -7.92 2.88 -3.19
C ALA A 43 -7.96 1.78 -2.10
N PHE A 44 -8.94 1.82 -1.18
CA PHE A 44 -9.10 0.79 -0.15
C PHE A 44 -9.47 -0.56 -0.73
N ARG A 45 -10.34 -0.59 -1.73
CA ARG A 45 -10.68 -1.82 -2.45
C ARG A 45 -9.43 -2.45 -3.07
N LYS A 46 -8.62 -1.65 -3.78
CA LYS A 46 -7.36 -2.12 -4.39
C LYS A 46 -6.36 -2.60 -3.35
N LYS A 47 -6.22 -1.89 -2.23
CA LYS A 47 -5.40 -2.35 -1.11
C LYS A 47 -5.86 -3.71 -0.60
N GLY A 48 -7.18 -3.92 -0.45
CA GLY A 48 -7.73 -5.21 -0.02
C GLY A 48 -7.45 -6.35 -1.01
N GLU A 49 -7.59 -6.10 -2.31
CA GLU A 49 -7.30 -7.08 -3.37
C GLU A 49 -5.83 -7.52 -3.35
N VAL A 50 -4.89 -6.58 -3.34
CA VAL A 50 -3.45 -6.90 -3.33
C VAL A 50 -2.98 -7.53 -2.02
N SER A 51 -3.57 -7.16 -0.89
CA SER A 51 -3.26 -7.79 0.40
C SER A 51 -3.69 -9.26 0.42
N ARG A 52 -4.91 -9.58 -0.01
CA ARG A 52 -5.39 -10.96 -0.09
C ARG A 52 -4.52 -11.81 -1.01
N ALA A 53 -4.10 -11.26 -2.15
CA ALA A 53 -3.18 -11.93 -3.06
C ALA A 53 -1.82 -12.21 -2.41
N ALA A 54 -1.28 -11.25 -1.65
CA ALA A 54 -0.02 -11.43 -0.94
C ALA A 54 -0.10 -12.56 0.11
N TYR A 55 -1.18 -12.61 0.90
CA TYR A 55 -1.40 -13.70 1.86
C TYR A 55 -1.57 -15.06 1.18
N ALA A 56 -2.29 -15.12 0.06
CA ALA A 56 -2.45 -16.36 -0.70
C ALA A 56 -1.12 -16.90 -1.21
N VAL A 57 -0.29 -16.03 -1.79
CA VAL A 57 1.05 -16.41 -2.25
C VAL A 57 1.95 -16.83 -1.09
N ALA A 58 1.91 -16.13 0.04
CA ALA A 58 2.67 -16.49 1.23
C ALA A 58 2.26 -17.86 1.79
N ASP A 59 0.96 -18.19 1.80
CA ASP A 59 0.49 -19.51 2.22
C ASP A 59 0.96 -20.62 1.28
N ILE A 60 0.92 -20.40 -0.04
CA ILE A 60 1.45 -21.37 -1.03
C ILE A 60 2.94 -21.59 -0.78
N LEU A 61 3.73 -20.52 -0.68
CA LEU A 61 5.17 -20.60 -0.45
C LEU A 61 5.50 -21.29 0.88
N SER A 62 4.70 -21.09 1.92
CA SER A 62 4.92 -21.73 3.23
C SER A 62 4.77 -23.26 3.19
N ARG A 63 4.04 -23.79 2.21
CA ARG A 63 3.78 -25.23 2.01
C ARG A 63 4.66 -25.87 0.94
N GLU A 64 5.44 -25.08 0.21
CA GLU A 64 6.29 -25.59 -0.86
C GLU A 64 7.36 -26.52 -0.28
N ARG A 65 7.60 -27.64 -0.96
CA ARG A 65 8.59 -28.64 -0.54
C ARG A 65 9.80 -28.67 -1.44
N SER A 66 9.67 -28.15 -2.64
CA SER A 66 10.74 -28.07 -3.61
C SER A 66 11.68 -26.89 -3.35
N ALA A 67 12.86 -26.91 -3.91
CA ALA A 67 13.74 -25.75 -3.91
C ALA A 67 13.07 -24.58 -4.62
N ILE A 68 13.21 -23.39 -4.04
CA ILE A 68 12.63 -22.15 -4.58
C ILE A 68 13.74 -21.40 -5.31
N GLY A 69 13.48 -21.10 -6.59
CA GLY A 69 14.39 -20.31 -7.41
C GLY A 69 13.69 -19.25 -8.25
N PRO A 70 14.46 -18.51 -9.06
CA PRO A 70 13.96 -17.40 -9.85
C PRO A 70 12.80 -17.76 -10.79
N SER A 71 12.86 -18.91 -11.46
CA SER A 71 11.82 -19.34 -12.39
C SER A 71 10.52 -19.70 -11.68
N TYR A 72 10.60 -20.37 -10.53
CA TYR A 72 9.45 -20.66 -9.68
C TYR A 72 8.80 -19.35 -9.18
N LEU A 73 9.61 -18.40 -8.73
CA LEU A 73 9.12 -17.10 -8.25
C LEU A 73 8.49 -16.27 -9.37
N ALA A 74 8.98 -16.38 -10.61
CA ALA A 74 8.33 -15.77 -11.77
C ALA A 74 6.94 -16.35 -12.02
N GLY A 75 6.77 -17.68 -11.82
CA GLY A 75 5.46 -18.34 -11.83
C GLY A 75 4.54 -17.83 -10.71
N MET A 76 5.05 -17.75 -9.49
CA MET A 76 4.30 -17.23 -8.33
C MET A 76 3.88 -15.78 -8.50
N LYS A 77 4.70 -14.95 -9.16
CA LYS A 77 4.32 -13.59 -9.51
C LYS A 77 3.10 -13.54 -10.44
N LYS A 78 2.99 -14.46 -11.40
CA LYS A 78 1.79 -14.56 -12.25
C LYS A 78 0.56 -14.93 -11.44
N VAL A 79 0.70 -15.85 -10.47
CA VAL A 79 -0.39 -16.20 -9.54
C VAL A 79 -0.81 -14.99 -8.70
N TYR A 80 0.17 -14.22 -8.19
CA TYR A 80 -0.10 -12.98 -7.47
C TYR A 80 -0.88 -11.97 -8.32
N ASP A 81 -0.43 -11.72 -9.55
CA ASP A 81 -1.07 -10.76 -10.46
C ASP A 81 -2.51 -11.18 -10.79
N PHE A 82 -2.73 -12.47 -11.03
CA PHE A 82 -4.07 -13.02 -11.25
C PHE A 82 -4.96 -12.85 -10.01
N ALA A 83 -4.47 -13.21 -8.82
CA ALA A 83 -5.23 -13.08 -7.58
C ALA A 83 -5.51 -11.62 -7.20
N ALA A 84 -4.58 -10.72 -7.50
CA ALA A 84 -4.75 -9.28 -7.32
C ALA A 84 -5.62 -8.62 -8.40
N ARG A 85 -6.14 -9.39 -9.35
CA ARG A 85 -6.94 -8.91 -10.49
C ARG A 85 -6.22 -7.80 -11.27
N LYS A 86 -4.93 -7.96 -11.47
CA LYS A 86 -4.09 -7.03 -12.21
C LYS A 86 -3.73 -7.61 -13.56
N SER A 87 -3.87 -6.82 -14.59
CA SER A 87 -3.24 -7.10 -15.86
C SER A 87 -1.72 -6.95 -15.69
N PHE A 88 -0.95 -7.70 -16.48
CA PHE A 88 0.52 -7.79 -16.44
C PHE A 88 1.24 -6.49 -16.86
N ASP A 89 0.80 -5.35 -16.36
CA ASP A 89 1.19 -4.01 -16.81
C ASP A 89 2.42 -3.41 -16.06
N GLY A 90 3.16 -4.23 -15.33
CA GLY A 90 4.37 -3.81 -14.62
C GLY A 90 4.13 -2.94 -13.38
N GLN A 91 2.88 -2.78 -12.94
CA GLN A 91 2.54 -1.99 -11.76
C GLN A 91 2.72 -2.76 -10.45
N THR A 92 2.93 -4.07 -10.53
CA THR A 92 3.09 -4.96 -9.39
C THR A 92 4.52 -5.48 -9.32
N MET A 93 5.06 -5.52 -8.11
CA MET A 93 6.37 -6.10 -7.81
C MET A 93 6.21 -7.02 -6.62
N MET A 94 7.02 -8.07 -6.58
CA MET A 94 7.06 -9.02 -5.48
C MET A 94 8.51 -9.31 -5.14
N ARG A 95 8.84 -9.40 -3.85
CA ARG A 95 10.11 -9.90 -3.35
C ARG A 95 9.82 -11.05 -2.39
N VAL A 96 10.51 -12.14 -2.56
CA VAL A 96 10.44 -13.26 -1.64
C VAL A 96 11.79 -13.42 -0.99
N THR A 97 11.78 -13.49 0.34
CA THR A 97 12.98 -13.62 1.16
C THR A 97 12.81 -14.82 2.08
N LEU A 98 13.77 -15.72 2.05
CA LEU A 98 13.85 -16.87 2.95
C LEU A 98 14.79 -16.54 4.10
N ILE A 99 14.32 -16.78 5.31
CA ILE A 99 15.07 -16.56 6.55
C ILE A 99 15.03 -17.79 7.42
N GLU A 100 16.05 -17.96 8.23
CA GLU A 100 16.10 -19.00 9.26
C GLU A 100 16.55 -18.44 10.60
N CYS A 101 16.09 -19.04 11.67
CA CYS A 101 16.66 -18.86 12.98
C CYS A 101 17.78 -19.89 13.17
N HIS A 102 18.98 -19.51 12.73
CA HIS A 102 20.13 -20.43 12.72
C HIS A 102 20.47 -20.92 14.13
N THR A 103 20.79 -22.20 14.24
CA THR A 103 21.16 -22.85 15.50
C THR A 103 22.52 -23.51 15.37
N THR A 104 23.27 -23.46 16.45
CA THR A 104 24.51 -24.22 16.62
C THR A 104 24.42 -25.08 17.89
N ALA A 105 25.38 -25.98 18.09
CA ALA A 105 25.42 -26.78 19.32
C ALA A 105 25.53 -25.93 20.61
N GLN A 106 26.02 -24.69 20.48
CA GLN A 106 26.23 -23.76 21.59
C GLN A 106 25.16 -22.65 21.65
N ASP A 107 24.39 -22.48 20.61
CA ASP A 107 23.36 -21.44 20.52
C ASP A 107 22.05 -22.04 20.01
N THR A 108 21.14 -22.33 20.94
CA THR A 108 19.80 -22.87 20.72
C THR A 108 18.71 -21.84 21.03
N ASP A 109 19.08 -20.55 21.16
CA ASP A 109 18.14 -19.50 21.51
C ASP A 109 17.20 -19.16 20.34
N ASN A 110 16.03 -18.65 20.70
CA ASN A 110 15.06 -18.16 19.73
C ASN A 110 15.53 -16.84 19.12
N CYS A 111 15.16 -16.60 17.87
CA CYS A 111 15.38 -15.32 17.22
C CYS A 111 14.26 -14.34 17.61
N ASP A 112 14.59 -13.38 18.48
CA ASP A 112 13.68 -12.37 19.02
C ASP A 112 13.79 -11.01 18.30
N GLY A 113 14.70 -10.91 17.33
CA GLY A 113 14.97 -9.70 16.59
C GLY A 113 15.87 -8.68 17.32
N VAL A 114 16.14 -8.87 18.62
CA VAL A 114 16.93 -7.98 19.46
C VAL A 114 18.27 -8.61 19.83
N THR A 115 18.25 -9.71 20.58
CA THR A 115 19.45 -10.42 21.00
C THR A 115 19.98 -11.34 19.91
N LYS A 116 19.05 -12.01 19.22
CA LYS A 116 19.36 -12.91 18.10
C LYS A 116 18.47 -12.59 16.91
N LYS A 117 19.10 -12.28 15.80
CA LYS A 117 18.42 -11.94 14.55
C LYS A 117 18.34 -13.14 13.62
N ALA A 118 17.31 -13.15 12.76
CA ALA A 118 17.18 -14.17 11.74
C ALA A 118 18.26 -14.04 10.66
N THR A 119 18.73 -15.16 10.15
CA THR A 119 19.74 -15.24 9.10
C THR A 119 19.06 -15.31 7.73
N LEU A 120 19.58 -14.54 6.77
CA LEU A 120 19.12 -14.54 5.40
C LEU A 120 19.63 -15.80 4.66
N ILE A 121 18.71 -16.62 4.14
CA ILE A 121 19.05 -17.75 3.26
C ILE A 121 19.15 -17.27 1.81
N GLY A 122 18.14 -16.50 1.36
CA GLY A 122 18.09 -15.99 0.00
C GLY A 122 16.98 -14.99 -0.21
N SER A 123 17.13 -14.11 -1.19
CA SER A 123 16.12 -13.10 -1.54
C SER A 123 16.12 -12.84 -3.03
N TYR A 124 14.92 -12.78 -3.61
CA TYR A 124 14.78 -12.50 -5.03
C TYR A 124 13.58 -11.60 -5.32
N PRO A 125 13.78 -10.47 -6.01
CA PRO A 125 12.71 -9.60 -6.47
C PRO A 125 12.20 -10.03 -7.85
N VAL A 126 10.89 -9.94 -8.07
CA VAL A 126 10.26 -10.20 -9.36
C VAL A 126 9.36 -9.01 -9.73
N PRO A 127 9.63 -8.30 -10.83
CA PRO A 127 10.76 -8.50 -11.76
C PRO A 127 12.09 -8.10 -11.12
N ALA A 128 13.19 -8.70 -11.57
CA ALA A 128 14.54 -8.40 -11.08
C ALA A 128 14.95 -6.95 -11.32
N THR A 129 14.43 -6.32 -12.37
CA THR A 129 14.58 -4.91 -12.70
C THR A 129 13.33 -4.15 -12.24
N GLY A 130 13.35 -3.61 -11.04
CA GLY A 130 12.19 -2.91 -10.47
C GLY A 130 12.55 -2.08 -9.25
N GLY A 131 11.54 -1.56 -8.58
CA GLY A 131 11.71 -0.73 -7.38
C GLY A 131 12.07 -1.52 -6.12
N LEU A 132 11.87 -2.84 -6.10
CA LEU A 132 12.31 -3.73 -5.02
C LEU A 132 13.67 -4.33 -5.39
N LYS A 133 14.63 -4.25 -4.47
CA LYS A 133 15.94 -4.90 -4.59
C LYS A 133 15.94 -6.17 -3.74
N ALA A 134 16.84 -7.12 -4.06
CA ALA A 134 17.06 -8.27 -3.20
C ALA A 134 17.44 -7.81 -1.79
N GLN A 135 16.93 -8.51 -0.77
CA GLN A 135 17.27 -8.26 0.62
C GLN A 135 18.72 -8.66 0.89
N THR A 136 19.41 -7.88 1.70
CA THR A 136 20.72 -8.21 2.26
C THR A 136 20.57 -8.46 3.76
N GLN A 137 21.52 -9.14 4.41
CA GLN A 137 21.49 -9.35 5.85
C GLN A 137 21.33 -8.01 6.60
N ALA A 138 22.09 -7.00 6.22
CA ALA A 138 22.02 -5.68 6.87
C ALA A 138 20.64 -5.00 6.71
N SER A 139 19.97 -5.17 5.56
CA SER A 139 18.62 -4.64 5.38
C SER A 139 17.58 -5.45 6.14
N LEU A 140 17.76 -6.77 6.25
CA LEU A 140 16.91 -7.65 7.07
C LEU A 140 17.03 -7.28 8.56
N ASP A 141 18.23 -7.02 9.03
CA ASP A 141 18.50 -6.62 10.41
C ASP A 141 17.82 -5.30 10.80
N ASN A 142 17.66 -4.39 9.84
CA ASN A 142 16.93 -3.13 10.05
C ASN A 142 15.40 -3.32 10.11
N GLU A 143 14.90 -4.45 9.61
CA GLU A 143 13.47 -4.80 9.63
C GLU A 143 13.15 -5.87 10.68
N ALA A 144 14.08 -6.18 11.57
CA ALA A 144 13.96 -7.25 12.56
C ALA A 144 12.73 -7.08 13.48
N ASP A 145 12.33 -5.85 13.78
CA ASP A 145 11.15 -5.49 14.56
C ASP A 145 9.82 -5.92 13.91
N ARG A 146 9.84 -6.13 12.60
CA ARG A 146 8.67 -6.56 11.80
C ARG A 146 8.58 -8.07 11.66
N ILE A 147 9.64 -8.79 12.05
CA ILE A 147 9.70 -10.25 11.98
C ILE A 147 9.22 -10.81 13.31
N PRO A 148 8.21 -11.70 13.32
CA PRO A 148 7.77 -12.33 14.54
C PRO A 148 8.86 -13.21 15.13
N ILE A 149 8.83 -13.43 16.44
CA ILE A 149 9.77 -14.31 17.14
C ILE A 149 9.74 -15.70 16.52
N MET A 150 10.91 -16.20 16.14
CA MET A 150 11.09 -17.50 15.52
C MET A 150 11.77 -18.45 16.49
N GLY A 151 11.27 -19.69 16.57
CA GLY A 151 11.94 -20.74 17.33
C GLY A 151 13.30 -21.10 16.74
N ALA A 152 14.17 -21.61 17.57
CA ALA A 152 15.46 -22.11 17.16
C ALA A 152 15.33 -23.20 16.07
N GLY A 153 16.01 -23.03 14.94
CA GLY A 153 15.92 -23.91 13.78
C GLY A 153 14.71 -23.69 12.87
N ASP A 154 13.82 -22.75 13.21
CA ASP A 154 12.69 -22.43 12.34
C ASP A 154 13.11 -21.68 11.08
N THR A 155 12.35 -21.94 10.02
CA THR A 155 12.46 -21.18 8.77
C THR A 155 11.17 -20.42 8.49
N ALA A 156 11.29 -19.24 7.90
CA ALA A 156 10.16 -18.43 7.49
C ALA A 156 10.37 -17.84 6.09
N VAL A 157 9.24 -17.52 5.47
CA VAL A 157 9.18 -16.85 4.18
C VAL A 157 8.61 -15.47 4.39
N ILE A 158 9.32 -14.45 3.94
CA ILE A 158 8.85 -13.07 3.87
C ILE A 158 8.43 -12.81 2.43
N VAL A 159 7.17 -12.44 2.24
CA VAL A 159 6.62 -12.02 0.95
C VAL A 159 6.32 -10.54 1.03
N GLU A 160 7.07 -9.77 0.28
CA GLU A 160 6.84 -8.35 0.13
C GLU A 160 6.28 -8.08 -1.24
N THR A 161 5.22 -7.31 -1.28
CA THR A 161 4.59 -6.92 -2.53
C THR A 161 4.45 -5.41 -2.58
N LEU A 162 4.67 -4.85 -3.76
CA LEU A 162 4.49 -3.45 -4.04
C LEU A 162 3.57 -3.31 -5.24
N TYR A 163 2.47 -2.60 -5.04
CA TYR A 163 1.55 -2.21 -6.11
C TYR A 163 1.57 -0.69 -6.27
N ARG A 164 1.73 -0.21 -7.49
CA ARG A 164 1.67 1.21 -7.83
C ARG A 164 0.26 1.59 -8.22
N TYR A 165 -0.50 2.11 -7.25
CA TYR A 165 -1.87 2.54 -7.47
C TYR A 165 -1.91 3.86 -8.24
N ARG A 166 -2.71 3.89 -9.31
CA ARG A 166 -3.01 5.11 -10.05
C ARG A 166 -4.48 5.44 -9.85
N PRO A 167 -4.79 6.58 -9.21
CA PRO A 167 -6.18 7.00 -9.03
C PRO A 167 -6.87 7.20 -10.38
N PRO A 168 -8.18 6.86 -10.52
CA PRO A 168 -8.93 7.06 -11.76
C PRO A 168 -9.09 8.54 -12.13
N PHE A 169 -9.11 9.43 -11.12
CA PHE A 169 -9.21 10.87 -11.32
C PHE A 169 -8.00 11.59 -10.74
N ASN A 170 -7.45 12.55 -11.48
CA ASN A 170 -6.34 13.38 -11.02
C ASN A 170 -6.88 14.61 -10.27
N ILE A 171 -7.41 14.41 -9.06
CA ILE A 171 -7.93 15.50 -8.22
C ILE A 171 -6.81 16.12 -7.36
N GLY A 172 -5.61 15.54 -7.34
CA GLY A 172 -4.51 15.98 -6.48
C GLY A 172 -3.90 17.35 -6.81
N ASN A 173 -4.30 17.96 -7.91
CA ASN A 173 -3.92 19.34 -8.24
C ASN A 173 -4.95 20.38 -7.80
N LEU A 174 -6.02 19.95 -7.11
CA LEU A 174 -6.96 20.90 -6.52
C LEU A 174 -6.30 21.56 -5.30
N THR A 175 -5.77 22.74 -5.51
CA THR A 175 -5.19 23.58 -4.47
C THR A 175 -6.32 24.41 -3.89
N LEU A 176 -6.77 24.10 -2.69
CA LEU A 176 -7.71 24.94 -1.96
C LEU A 176 -6.91 26.03 -1.26
N LEU A 177 -7.06 27.25 -1.73
CA LEU A 177 -6.52 28.43 -1.05
C LEU A 177 -7.47 28.75 0.12
N LEU A 178 -7.08 28.33 1.31
CA LEU A 178 -7.78 28.75 2.52
C LEU A 178 -7.23 30.11 2.98
N PRO A 179 -8.08 31.07 3.35
CA PRO A 179 -7.60 32.32 3.93
C PRO A 179 -6.93 32.02 5.27
N GLY A 180 -5.62 32.08 5.31
CA GLY A 180 -4.84 31.96 6.53
C GLY A 180 -5.00 33.18 7.41
N GLY A 181 -5.13 32.98 8.74
CA GLY A 181 -5.43 34.02 9.72
C GLY A 181 -4.38 35.13 9.90
N ASN A 182 -3.32 35.22 9.09
CA ASN A 182 -2.29 36.27 9.12
C ASN A 182 -1.90 36.78 7.71
N GLY A 183 -2.81 36.74 6.74
CA GLY A 183 -2.52 37.24 5.40
C GLY A 183 -1.66 36.32 4.52
N SER A 184 -1.31 35.13 5.00
CA SER A 184 -0.72 34.05 4.21
C SER A 184 -1.82 33.09 3.77
N SER A 185 -1.88 32.78 2.49
CA SER A 185 -2.77 31.74 1.95
C SER A 185 -2.08 30.41 2.05
N ASP A 186 -2.57 29.55 2.95
CA ASP A 186 -2.11 28.17 3.03
C ASP A 186 -2.74 27.33 1.92
N ALA A 187 -1.90 26.81 1.04
CA ALA A 187 -2.31 25.94 -0.04
C ALA A 187 -2.48 24.50 0.46
N VAL A 188 -3.71 24.09 0.70
CA VAL A 188 -4.02 22.70 1.04
C VAL A 188 -4.27 21.91 -0.23
N LYS A 189 -3.45 20.88 -0.47
CA LYS A 189 -3.66 19.94 -1.57
C LYS A 189 -4.71 18.91 -1.16
N VAL A 190 -5.84 18.94 -1.84
CA VAL A 190 -6.95 18.01 -1.59
C VAL A 190 -7.00 16.96 -2.70
N GLY A 191 -7.02 15.68 -2.30
CA GLY A 191 -7.16 14.55 -3.21
C GLY A 191 -5.86 13.78 -3.46
N MET A 192 -5.98 12.70 -4.22
CA MET A 192 -4.85 11.85 -4.61
C MET A 192 -4.36 12.27 -6.00
N ALA A 193 -3.14 12.81 -6.07
CA ALA A 193 -2.50 13.15 -7.35
C ALA A 193 -2.10 11.88 -8.11
N GLN A 194 -2.33 11.89 -9.43
CA GLN A 194 -1.70 10.92 -10.31
C GLN A 194 -0.22 11.28 -10.44
N THR A 195 0.64 10.62 -9.67
CA THR A 195 2.09 10.71 -9.89
C THR A 195 2.47 9.81 -11.06
N LYS A 196 3.53 10.14 -11.78
CA LYS A 196 4.06 9.34 -12.90
C LYS A 196 4.32 7.89 -12.46
N ASP A 197 4.75 7.71 -11.20
CA ASP A 197 5.09 6.42 -10.62
C ASP A 197 3.95 5.75 -9.84
N GLY A 198 2.81 6.40 -9.67
CA GLY A 198 1.70 5.91 -8.85
C GLY A 198 1.96 5.99 -7.35
N ILE A 199 0.92 5.77 -6.55
CA ILE A 199 1.00 5.72 -5.09
C ILE A 199 1.41 4.31 -4.68
N PRO A 200 2.53 4.10 -3.96
CA PRO A 200 2.95 2.77 -3.57
C PRO A 200 2.04 2.19 -2.48
N ILE A 201 1.45 1.03 -2.75
CA ILE A 201 0.74 0.21 -1.77
C ILE A 201 1.59 -1.03 -1.53
N GLY A 202 2.26 -1.09 -0.39
CA GLY A 202 3.09 -2.21 0.01
C GLY A 202 2.39 -3.15 0.98
N ASN A 203 2.72 -4.43 0.91
CA ASN A 203 2.39 -5.43 1.92
C ASN A 203 3.68 -6.16 2.31
N PHE A 204 3.76 -6.50 3.59
CA PHE A 204 4.83 -7.27 4.19
C PHE A 204 4.20 -8.42 4.97
N VAL A 205 4.39 -9.64 4.48
CA VAL A 205 3.77 -10.84 5.06
C VAL A 205 4.87 -11.80 5.45
N VAL A 206 4.94 -12.16 6.72
CA VAL A 206 5.86 -13.18 7.23
C VAL A 206 5.05 -14.44 7.52
N THR A 207 5.44 -15.54 6.93
CA THR A 207 4.77 -16.83 7.12
C THR A 207 5.79 -17.86 7.57
N ARG A 208 5.54 -18.46 8.73
CA ARG A 208 6.34 -19.58 9.21
C ARG A 208 6.12 -20.78 8.32
N ARG A 209 7.19 -21.48 8.00
CA ARG A 209 7.13 -22.65 7.15
C ARG A 209 6.48 -23.84 7.87
N ARG A 210 5.72 -24.62 7.08
CA ARG A 210 5.08 -25.84 7.52
C ARG A 210 5.76 -27.06 6.88
N GLY A 211 6.95 -27.45 7.35
CA GLY A 211 7.65 -28.63 6.82
C GLY A 211 9.16 -28.51 6.91
N THR A 212 9.86 -29.33 6.10
CA THR A 212 11.33 -29.33 6.02
C THR A 212 11.88 -27.98 5.56
N PRO A 213 13.10 -27.59 5.97
CA PRO A 213 13.72 -26.34 5.52
C PRO A 213 13.75 -26.23 3.99
N ILE A 214 13.40 -25.05 3.48
CA ILE A 214 13.45 -24.79 2.03
C ILE A 214 14.93 -24.67 1.61
N GLN A 215 15.24 -25.28 0.49
CA GLN A 215 16.49 -24.98 -0.19
C GLN A 215 16.27 -23.81 -1.15
N TRP A 216 17.20 -22.89 -1.11
CA TRP A 216 17.27 -21.82 -2.08
C TRP A 216 18.15 -22.28 -3.24
N ASP A 217 17.58 -22.29 -4.44
CA ASP A 217 18.32 -22.61 -5.65
C ASP A 217 18.34 -21.39 -6.58
N PRO A 218 19.45 -20.66 -6.62
CA PRO A 218 19.56 -19.47 -7.46
C PRO A 218 19.64 -19.79 -8.95
N SER A 219 19.81 -21.06 -9.34
CA SER A 219 19.99 -21.50 -10.72
C SER A 219 18.72 -22.03 -11.39
N SER A 220 17.65 -22.28 -10.62
CA SER A 220 16.39 -22.85 -11.10
C SER A 220 15.34 -21.83 -11.56
#